data_a547bdb8fd47fb903d89687c77cbfbe5
#
_entry.id   a547bdb8fd47fb903d89687c77cbfbe5
#
_cell.length_a   1.000
_cell.length_b   1.000
_cell.length_c   1.000
_cell.angle_alpha   90.00
_cell.angle_beta   90.00
_cell.angle_gamma   90.00
#
_symmetry.space_group_name_H-M   'P 1'
#
loop_
_entity.id
_entity.type
_entity.pdbx_description
1 polymer ?
#
loop_
_entity_poly.entity_id
_entity_poly.type
_entity_poly.pdbx_seq_one_letter_code
_entity_poly.pdbx_strand_id
1 'polypeptide(L)'
;MTRALEAYAGSLGFIACGVASLEPSRYGDALDAWLQAGYGGTMRYLHRRAAKRKRPQEIVAGAKVAVVLLENYLPKAGREDGKAGEREDGRTGRREIKVAKYARGEDYHRVMMRRLGLLAGWLREHGATVAHPWADDGPVPERELAQRAGLGWIGKNTMLIRPESGSFCLIGTVFTDLALTPSGADEYDRCGSCTRCLEACPTGAIVEPRVLDATRCISYLTIESRLPIPDALSGKLEGWGFGCDICNDVCPWNQRFAKPTTLGEYQDRGAVDTGDPRFFERMSEAHFAERFGDTPLERPGLAGMRRNWAAAARSLEPR
;
A
#
# COMPACT_ATOMS: atom_id res chain seq x y z
N MET A 1 12.73 -23.30 15.47
CA MET A 1 11.48 -22.87 14.80
C MET A 1 11.66 -21.54 14.06
N THR A 2 12.00 -20.41 14.69
CA THR A 2 12.05 -19.06 14.05
C THR A 2 12.94 -19.00 12.80
N ARG A 3 14.19 -19.50 12.86
CA ARG A 3 15.08 -19.53 11.67
C ARG A 3 14.54 -20.37 10.52
N ALA A 4 13.86 -21.49 10.78
CA ALA A 4 13.24 -22.29 9.74
C ALA A 4 12.05 -21.56 9.10
N LEU A 5 11.24 -20.86 9.90
CA LEU A 5 10.16 -20.00 9.44
C LEU A 5 10.67 -18.86 8.53
N GLU A 6 11.72 -18.15 8.96
CA GLU A 6 12.35 -17.09 8.17
C GLU A 6 12.91 -17.60 6.85
N ALA A 7 13.59 -18.76 6.86
CA ALA A 7 14.13 -19.40 5.66
C ALA A 7 13.01 -19.80 4.70
N TYR A 8 11.93 -20.38 5.21
CA TYR A 8 10.78 -20.78 4.39
C TYR A 8 10.07 -19.54 3.81
N ALA A 9 9.83 -18.51 4.62
CA ALA A 9 9.28 -17.24 4.13
C ALA A 9 10.13 -16.63 3.01
N GLY A 10 11.46 -16.63 3.18
CA GLY A 10 12.39 -16.18 2.13
C GLY A 10 12.27 -17.00 0.84
N SER A 11 12.10 -18.32 0.93
CA SER A 11 11.91 -19.20 -0.25
C SER A 11 10.61 -18.92 -0.99
N LEU A 12 9.60 -18.34 -0.32
CA LEU A 12 8.33 -17.91 -0.90
C LEU A 12 8.40 -16.50 -1.55
N GLY A 13 9.55 -15.80 -1.45
CA GLY A 13 9.76 -14.48 -2.04
C GLY A 13 9.52 -13.29 -1.09
N PHE A 14 9.23 -13.55 0.20
CA PHE A 14 9.15 -12.48 1.19
C PHE A 14 10.54 -11.93 1.52
N ILE A 15 10.65 -10.60 1.59
CA ILE A 15 11.92 -9.91 1.88
C ILE A 15 12.21 -9.80 3.37
N ALA A 16 11.21 -10.05 4.22
CA ALA A 16 11.34 -10.04 5.66
C ALA A 16 10.21 -10.84 6.32
N CYS A 17 10.51 -11.43 7.46
CA CYS A 17 9.59 -12.18 8.30
C CYS A 17 9.89 -11.86 9.77
N GLY A 18 8.88 -11.69 10.59
CA GLY A 18 8.99 -11.50 12.03
C GLY A 18 7.73 -11.91 12.75
N VAL A 19 7.77 -11.94 14.06
CA VAL A 19 6.66 -12.38 14.92
C VAL A 19 6.22 -11.21 15.80
N ALA A 20 4.94 -10.85 15.72
CA ALA A 20 4.32 -9.81 16.54
C ALA A 20 3.48 -10.41 17.67
N SER A 21 3.54 -9.80 18.86
CA SER A 21 2.54 -10.01 19.92
C SER A 21 1.18 -9.47 19.50
N LEU A 22 0.09 -10.09 19.99
CA LEU A 22 -1.28 -9.66 19.74
C LEU A 22 -1.86 -8.80 20.89
N GLU A 23 -1.02 -8.07 21.60
CA GLU A 23 -1.45 -7.13 22.62
C GLU A 23 -2.37 -6.04 22.06
N PRO A 24 -3.17 -5.35 22.90
CA PRO A 24 -3.97 -4.21 22.48
C PRO A 24 -3.14 -3.17 21.71
N SER A 25 -3.77 -2.52 20.74
CA SER A 25 -3.10 -1.52 19.88
C SER A 25 -2.62 -0.32 20.69
N ARG A 26 -1.37 0.09 20.50
CA ARG A 26 -0.82 1.34 21.05
C ARG A 26 -1.43 2.59 20.40
N TYR A 27 -2.02 2.42 19.23
CA TYR A 27 -2.61 3.49 18.42
C TYR A 27 -4.15 3.54 18.54
N GLY A 28 -4.74 2.86 19.53
CA GLY A 28 -6.20 2.79 19.69
C GLY A 28 -6.85 4.16 19.82
N ASP A 29 -6.33 5.02 20.70
CA ASP A 29 -6.83 6.37 20.92
C ASP A 29 -6.61 7.28 19.72
N ALA A 30 -5.46 7.14 19.06
CA ALA A 30 -5.16 7.86 17.81
C ALA A 30 -6.13 7.47 16.69
N LEU A 31 -6.51 6.19 16.58
CA LEU A 31 -7.53 5.74 15.63
C LEU A 31 -8.90 6.36 15.94
N ASP A 32 -9.31 6.40 17.20
CA ASP A 32 -10.59 7.01 17.60
C ASP A 32 -10.60 8.51 17.29
N ALA A 33 -9.56 9.25 17.66
CA ALA A 33 -9.43 10.67 17.33
C ALA A 33 -9.46 10.92 15.81
N TRP A 34 -8.77 10.09 15.03
CA TRP A 34 -8.75 10.16 13.56
C TRP A 34 -10.15 9.92 12.94
N LEU A 35 -10.88 8.94 13.46
CA LEU A 35 -12.26 8.65 13.04
C LEU A 35 -13.22 9.80 13.42
N GLN A 36 -13.08 10.34 14.63
CA GLN A 36 -13.87 11.50 15.10
C GLN A 36 -13.62 12.76 14.29
N ALA A 37 -12.37 13.00 13.85
CA ALA A 37 -12.03 14.10 12.97
C ALA A 37 -12.60 13.94 11.53
N GLY A 38 -13.24 12.81 11.21
CA GLY A 38 -13.79 12.54 9.88
C GLY A 38 -12.75 12.24 8.81
N TYR A 39 -11.50 12.04 9.18
CA TYR A 39 -10.38 11.80 8.25
C TYR A 39 -10.51 10.51 7.43
N GLY A 40 -11.37 9.59 7.85
CA GLY A 40 -11.70 8.36 7.13
C GLY A 40 -12.59 8.54 5.91
N GLY A 41 -13.22 9.71 5.74
CA GLY A 41 -14.11 9.98 4.63
C GLY A 41 -15.22 8.95 4.50
N THR A 42 -15.39 8.39 3.30
CA THR A 42 -16.45 7.39 3.00
C THR A 42 -16.10 5.96 3.42
N MET A 43 -14.93 5.71 4.00
CA MET A 43 -14.46 4.37 4.39
C MET A 43 -15.14 3.86 5.67
N ARG A 44 -16.47 3.67 5.62
CA ARG A 44 -17.30 3.22 6.78
C ARG A 44 -16.83 1.91 7.40
N TYR A 45 -16.10 1.07 6.64
CA TYR A 45 -15.55 -0.18 7.14
C TYR A 45 -14.51 0.04 8.26
N LEU A 46 -13.81 1.18 8.27
CA LEU A 46 -12.88 1.53 9.34
C LEU A 46 -13.60 1.75 10.66
N HIS A 47 -14.74 2.44 10.67
CA HIS A 47 -15.59 2.59 11.85
C HIS A 47 -16.12 1.23 12.35
N ARG A 48 -16.66 0.40 11.44
CA ARG A 48 -17.21 -0.91 11.79
C ARG A 48 -16.18 -1.87 12.36
N ARG A 49 -14.92 -1.74 11.92
CA ARG A 49 -13.80 -2.63 12.31
C ARG A 49 -12.90 -2.04 13.39
N ALA A 50 -13.15 -0.81 13.87
CA ALA A 50 -12.29 -0.09 14.81
C ALA A 50 -12.04 -0.88 16.11
N ALA A 51 -13.08 -1.45 16.70
CA ALA A 51 -12.96 -2.23 17.94
C ALA A 51 -11.98 -3.41 17.77
N LYS A 52 -12.07 -4.18 16.69
CA LYS A 52 -11.16 -5.30 16.41
C LYS A 52 -9.74 -4.82 16.08
N ARG A 53 -9.60 -3.70 15.34
CA ARG A 53 -8.28 -3.11 15.07
C ARG A 53 -7.54 -2.71 16.35
N LYS A 54 -8.27 -2.26 17.34
CA LYS A 54 -7.70 -1.91 18.66
C LYS A 54 -7.36 -3.14 19.51
N ARG A 55 -7.91 -4.30 19.20
CA ARG A 55 -7.74 -5.55 19.93
C ARG A 55 -7.35 -6.71 19.01
N PRO A 56 -6.11 -6.73 18.50
CA PRO A 56 -5.66 -7.75 17.54
C PRO A 56 -5.87 -9.19 18.04
N GLN A 57 -5.79 -9.43 19.36
CA GLN A 57 -6.04 -10.72 19.98
C GLN A 57 -7.49 -11.26 19.78
N GLU A 58 -8.42 -10.39 19.40
CA GLU A 58 -9.83 -10.77 19.17
C GLU A 58 -10.13 -11.01 17.67
N ILE A 59 -9.15 -10.82 16.78
CA ILE A 59 -9.36 -10.96 15.32
C ILE A 59 -9.55 -12.43 14.96
N VAL A 60 -8.68 -13.31 15.47
CA VAL A 60 -8.69 -14.75 15.19
C VAL A 60 -8.70 -15.51 16.52
N ALA A 61 -9.77 -16.25 16.77
CA ALA A 61 -9.91 -17.05 17.99
C ALA A 61 -8.78 -18.08 18.11
N GLY A 62 -8.17 -18.16 19.28
CA GLY A 62 -7.09 -19.10 19.58
C GLY A 62 -5.70 -18.67 19.11
N ALA A 63 -5.58 -17.64 18.29
CA ALA A 63 -4.26 -17.14 17.90
C ALA A 63 -3.53 -16.51 19.10
N LYS A 64 -2.22 -16.73 19.18
CA LYS A 64 -1.33 -16.21 20.23
C LYS A 64 -0.38 -15.13 19.72
N VAL A 65 0.01 -15.25 18.46
CA VAL A 65 0.93 -14.33 17.77
C VAL A 65 0.51 -14.14 16.31
N ALA A 66 1.05 -13.10 15.67
CA ALA A 66 0.99 -12.95 14.22
C ALA A 66 2.40 -13.09 13.62
N VAL A 67 2.57 -13.98 12.67
CA VAL A 67 3.72 -13.95 11.76
C VAL A 67 3.47 -12.86 10.76
N VAL A 68 4.38 -11.88 10.67
CA VAL A 68 4.26 -10.72 9.79
C VAL A 68 5.34 -10.79 8.72
N LEU A 69 4.95 -10.54 7.49
CA LEU A 69 5.78 -10.69 6.30
C LEU A 69 5.76 -9.43 5.46
N LEU A 70 6.89 -9.13 4.83
CA LEU A 70 6.99 -8.04 3.87
C LEU A 70 7.30 -8.59 2.49
N GLU A 71 6.60 -8.07 1.49
CA GLU A 71 6.80 -8.40 0.08
C GLU A 71 7.07 -7.12 -0.71
N ASN A 72 8.18 -7.10 -1.45
CA ASN A 72 8.57 -5.94 -2.24
C ASN A 72 7.77 -5.90 -3.56
N TYR A 73 7.11 -4.77 -3.81
CA TYR A 73 6.33 -4.57 -5.03
C TYR A 73 6.94 -3.57 -6.02
N LEU A 74 8.08 -2.94 -5.70
CA LEU A 74 8.67 -1.93 -6.58
C LEU A 74 9.03 -2.54 -7.92
N PRO A 75 8.37 -2.20 -9.04
CA PRO A 75 8.72 -2.76 -10.34
C PRO A 75 10.11 -2.28 -10.77
N LYS A 76 10.71 -3.00 -11.70
CA LYS A 76 11.90 -2.48 -12.40
C LYS A 76 11.52 -1.18 -13.08
N ALA A 77 12.40 -0.19 -13.04
CA ALA A 77 12.18 1.07 -13.75
C ALA A 77 11.86 0.74 -15.21
N GLY A 78 10.65 1.09 -15.64
CA GLY A 78 10.29 1.12 -17.04
C GLY A 78 11.17 2.17 -17.74
N ARG A 79 11.19 2.20 -19.05
CA ARG A 79 12.03 3.13 -19.83
C ARG A 79 11.87 4.61 -19.45
N GLU A 80 10.86 5.02 -18.63
CA GLU A 80 10.55 6.43 -18.33
C GLU A 80 9.93 6.67 -16.93
N ASP A 81 10.51 6.14 -15.87
CA ASP A 81 10.16 6.63 -14.52
C ASP A 81 11.03 7.86 -14.20
N GLY A 82 10.57 9.06 -14.60
CA GLY A 82 10.96 10.32 -13.98
C GLY A 82 12.19 11.06 -14.51
N LYS A 83 12.62 10.84 -15.74
CA LYS A 83 13.42 11.85 -16.48
C LYS A 83 12.59 12.34 -17.66
N ALA A 84 12.28 13.64 -17.69
CA ALA A 84 11.95 14.32 -18.93
C ALA A 84 13.18 14.23 -19.88
N GLY A 85 13.38 13.06 -20.46
CA GLY A 85 14.34 12.80 -21.49
C GLY A 85 13.68 13.09 -22.81
N GLU A 86 14.35 13.87 -23.65
CA GLU A 86 13.96 14.02 -25.04
C GLU A 86 13.84 12.63 -25.66
N ARG A 87 12.65 12.26 -26.13
CA ARG A 87 12.46 11.07 -26.93
C ARG A 87 13.16 11.29 -28.27
N GLU A 88 13.84 10.28 -28.78
CA GLU A 88 14.47 10.29 -30.12
C GLU A 88 13.48 10.60 -31.26
N ASP A 89 12.15 10.63 -30.96
CA ASP A 89 11.07 10.94 -31.94
C ASP A 89 10.63 12.41 -31.96
N GLY A 90 11.32 13.31 -31.24
CA GLY A 90 11.08 14.75 -31.25
C GLY A 90 9.75 15.20 -30.63
N ARG A 91 9.02 14.33 -29.93
CA ARG A 91 7.79 14.68 -29.21
C ARG A 91 8.13 15.32 -27.88
N THR A 92 7.97 16.64 -27.79
CA THR A 92 8.09 17.43 -26.56
C THR A 92 7.21 16.85 -25.46
N GLY A 93 7.79 16.62 -24.29
CA GLY A 93 7.28 15.95 -23.11
C GLY A 93 5.80 16.14 -22.82
N ARG A 94 4.93 15.29 -23.37
CA ARG A 94 3.54 15.17 -22.97
C ARG A 94 3.56 14.65 -21.53
N ARG A 95 3.02 15.47 -20.61
CA ARG A 95 2.87 15.03 -19.22
C ARG A 95 1.92 13.85 -19.19
N GLU A 96 2.43 12.67 -18.77
CA GLU A 96 1.66 11.42 -18.75
C GLU A 96 0.82 11.30 -17.48
N ILE A 97 -0.34 10.66 -17.60
CA ILE A 97 -1.16 10.30 -16.45
C ILE A 97 -0.46 9.15 -15.69
N LYS A 98 -0.51 9.20 -14.36
CA LYS A 98 0.28 8.31 -13.49
C LYS A 98 -0.61 7.28 -12.80
N VAL A 99 -0.06 6.07 -12.65
CA VAL A 99 -0.62 4.98 -11.85
C VAL A 99 0.39 4.60 -10.77
N ALA A 100 -0.07 4.45 -9.53
CA ALA A 100 0.80 4.03 -8.42
C ALA A 100 1.50 2.70 -8.72
N LYS A 101 2.75 2.59 -8.34
CA LYS A 101 3.65 1.48 -8.69
C LYS A 101 3.07 0.11 -8.31
N TYR A 102 2.43 0.00 -7.13
CA TYR A 102 1.84 -1.25 -6.66
C TYR A 102 0.67 -1.77 -7.53
N ALA A 103 0.07 -0.89 -8.33
CA ALA A 103 -1.12 -1.20 -9.13
C ALA A 103 -0.81 -1.49 -10.60
N ARG A 104 0.46 -1.53 -10.99
CA ARG A 104 0.87 -1.75 -12.39
C ARG A 104 0.96 -3.23 -12.76
N GLY A 105 1.02 -4.12 -11.77
CA GLY A 105 1.09 -5.59 -11.93
C GLY A 105 -0.23 -6.30 -11.60
N GLU A 106 -0.10 -7.56 -11.17
CA GLU A 106 -1.23 -8.34 -10.65
C GLU A 106 -1.77 -7.75 -9.34
N ASP A 107 -3.04 -8.08 -9.05
CA ASP A 107 -3.65 -7.75 -7.76
C ASP A 107 -2.86 -8.41 -6.61
N TYR A 108 -2.22 -7.57 -5.82
CA TYR A 108 -1.38 -8.00 -4.71
C TYR A 108 -2.13 -8.82 -3.66
N HIS A 109 -3.43 -8.63 -3.49
CA HIS A 109 -4.23 -9.45 -2.58
C HIS A 109 -4.16 -10.92 -3.00
N ARG A 110 -4.34 -11.20 -4.30
CA ARG A 110 -4.27 -12.57 -4.85
C ARG A 110 -2.86 -13.15 -4.75
N VAL A 111 -1.86 -12.35 -5.12
CA VAL A 111 -0.45 -12.76 -5.10
C VAL A 111 -0.01 -13.10 -3.69
N MET A 112 -0.23 -12.18 -2.75
CA MET A 112 0.17 -12.34 -1.36
C MET A 112 -0.60 -13.48 -0.68
N MET A 113 -1.94 -13.57 -0.87
CA MET A 113 -2.74 -14.63 -0.25
C MET A 113 -2.34 -16.03 -0.71
N ARG A 114 -1.89 -16.22 -1.96
CA ARG A 114 -1.31 -17.52 -2.41
C ARG A 114 -0.09 -17.90 -1.56
N ARG A 115 0.86 -16.98 -1.36
CA ARG A 115 2.09 -17.21 -0.59
C ARG A 115 1.84 -17.35 0.90
N LEU A 116 0.95 -16.52 1.46
CA LEU A 116 0.52 -16.63 2.86
C LEU A 116 -0.21 -17.96 3.12
N GLY A 117 -0.97 -18.46 2.14
CA GLY A 117 -1.60 -19.79 2.20
C GLY A 117 -0.58 -20.92 2.32
N LEU A 118 0.51 -20.86 1.55
CA LEU A 118 1.62 -21.82 1.64
C LEU A 118 2.29 -21.76 3.02
N LEU A 119 2.54 -20.54 3.53
CA LEU A 119 3.09 -20.36 4.87
C LEU A 119 2.15 -20.89 5.95
N ALA A 120 0.85 -20.64 5.83
CA ALA A 120 -0.14 -21.18 6.76
C ALA A 120 -0.18 -22.72 6.74
N GLY A 121 0.00 -23.32 5.57
CA GLY A 121 0.18 -24.77 5.42
C GLY A 121 1.40 -25.27 6.18
N TRP A 122 2.54 -24.64 5.95
CA TRP A 122 3.79 -24.97 6.65
C TRP A 122 3.65 -24.85 8.19
N LEU A 123 2.99 -23.79 8.69
CA LEU A 123 2.74 -23.64 10.13
C LEU A 123 1.89 -24.79 10.68
N ARG A 124 0.88 -25.27 9.93
CA ARG A 124 0.07 -26.44 10.34
C ARG A 124 0.88 -27.74 10.37
N GLU A 125 1.76 -27.95 9.40
CA GLU A 125 2.69 -29.09 9.38
C GLU A 125 3.64 -29.08 10.59
N HIS A 126 3.88 -27.88 11.18
CA HIS A 126 4.71 -27.72 12.36
C HIS A 126 3.90 -27.60 13.66
N GLY A 127 2.64 -28.02 13.64
CA GLY A 127 1.80 -28.20 14.83
C GLY A 127 0.84 -27.05 15.15
N ALA A 128 0.66 -26.06 14.25
CA ALA A 128 -0.38 -25.06 14.41
C ALA A 128 -1.78 -25.68 14.21
N THR A 129 -2.71 -25.42 15.11
CA THR A 129 -4.14 -25.69 14.90
C THR A 129 -4.83 -24.47 14.30
N VAL A 130 -4.29 -23.28 14.56
CA VAL A 130 -4.71 -22.00 13.99
C VAL A 130 -3.60 -21.45 13.11
N ALA A 131 -3.89 -21.22 11.83
CA ALA A 131 -3.03 -20.48 10.91
C ALA A 131 -3.91 -19.75 9.88
N HIS A 132 -4.20 -18.46 10.15
CA HIS A 132 -5.16 -17.68 9.38
C HIS A 132 -4.46 -16.50 8.69
N PRO A 133 -4.36 -16.50 7.34
CA PRO A 133 -3.69 -15.44 6.58
C PRO A 133 -4.59 -14.21 6.40
N TRP A 134 -3.97 -13.03 6.34
CA TRP A 134 -4.59 -11.75 6.02
C TRP A 134 -3.64 -10.89 5.15
N ALA A 135 -4.21 -10.20 4.18
CA ALA A 135 -3.53 -9.19 3.35
C ALA A 135 -4.51 -8.07 3.01
N ASP A 136 -4.44 -6.94 3.72
CA ASP A 136 -5.17 -5.68 3.50
C ASP A 136 -6.72 -5.74 3.51
N ASP A 137 -7.34 -6.88 3.70
CA ASP A 137 -8.79 -7.07 3.61
C ASP A 137 -9.51 -7.17 4.97
N GLY A 138 -8.77 -7.23 6.08
CA GLY A 138 -9.27 -7.49 7.41
C GLY A 138 -9.29 -6.30 8.38
N PRO A 139 -9.67 -6.57 9.65
CA PRO A 139 -9.54 -5.62 10.74
C PRO A 139 -8.12 -5.55 11.30
N VAL A 140 -7.12 -6.02 10.58
CA VAL A 140 -5.74 -6.18 11.05
C VAL A 140 -5.03 -4.82 11.04
N PRO A 141 -4.37 -4.41 12.15
CA PRO A 141 -3.51 -3.23 12.19
C PRO A 141 -2.10 -3.55 11.65
N GLU A 142 -2.00 -3.89 10.36
CA GLU A 142 -0.83 -4.51 9.74
C GLU A 142 0.48 -3.74 9.97
N ARG A 143 0.46 -2.40 9.81
CA ARG A 143 1.65 -1.56 10.02
C ARG A 143 2.15 -1.61 11.46
N GLU A 144 1.23 -1.61 12.42
CA GLU A 144 1.57 -1.75 13.84
C GLU A 144 2.14 -3.14 14.13
N LEU A 145 1.51 -4.20 13.61
CA LEU A 145 2.04 -5.56 13.77
C LEU A 145 3.42 -5.71 13.12
N ALA A 146 3.65 -5.10 11.96
CA ALA A 146 4.95 -5.10 11.32
C ALA A 146 6.02 -4.36 12.16
N GLN A 147 5.66 -3.24 12.78
CA GLN A 147 6.54 -2.53 13.73
C GLN A 147 6.83 -3.39 14.97
N ARG A 148 5.81 -4.04 15.55
CA ARG A 148 5.98 -4.96 16.69
C ARG A 148 6.84 -6.19 16.36
N ALA A 149 6.80 -6.62 15.09
CA ALA A 149 7.61 -7.73 14.58
C ALA A 149 9.05 -7.30 14.24
N GLY A 150 9.45 -6.05 14.51
CA GLY A 150 10.79 -5.55 14.23
C GLY A 150 11.10 -5.33 12.75
N LEU A 151 10.07 -5.23 11.89
CA LEU A 151 10.26 -5.15 10.44
C LEU A 151 10.51 -3.73 9.93
N GLY A 152 10.40 -2.72 10.79
CA GLY A 152 10.61 -1.32 10.48
C GLY A 152 9.80 -0.40 11.38
N TRP A 153 9.81 0.88 11.09
CA TRP A 153 9.05 1.90 11.84
C TRP A 153 7.98 2.55 10.98
N ILE A 154 6.96 3.13 11.63
CA ILE A 154 5.93 3.92 10.94
C ILE A 154 6.46 5.32 10.69
N GLY A 155 6.71 5.67 9.42
CA GLY A 155 7.22 6.98 9.00
C GLY A 155 6.20 8.10 9.14
N LYS A 156 6.68 9.36 9.00
CA LYS A 156 5.81 10.55 9.02
C LYS A 156 4.75 10.56 7.91
N ASN A 157 5.00 9.83 6.80
CA ASN A 157 4.03 9.58 5.72
C ASN A 157 3.04 8.45 6.01
N THR A 158 3.01 7.94 7.24
CA THR A 158 2.17 6.80 7.68
C THR A 158 2.56 5.42 7.13
N MET A 159 3.55 5.31 6.26
CA MET A 159 4.00 4.03 5.72
C MET A 159 4.95 3.33 6.68
N LEU A 160 4.96 1.99 6.63
CA LEU A 160 6.04 1.21 7.22
C LEU A 160 7.31 1.43 6.39
N ILE A 161 8.41 1.80 7.05
CA ILE A 161 9.72 2.00 6.41
C ILE A 161 10.69 0.99 7.02
N ARG A 162 11.28 0.14 6.16
CA ARG A 162 12.32 -0.81 6.54
C ARG A 162 13.70 -0.24 6.22
N PRO A 163 14.68 -0.34 7.15
CA PRO A 163 16.02 0.25 6.94
C PRO A 163 16.69 -0.17 5.63
N GLU A 164 16.54 -1.43 5.22
CA GLU A 164 17.28 -2.00 4.09
C GLU A 164 16.53 -1.98 2.76
N SER A 165 15.24 -1.58 2.74
CA SER A 165 14.40 -1.66 1.54
C SER A 165 13.43 -0.51 1.34
N GLY A 166 13.35 0.44 2.29
CA GLY A 166 12.39 1.55 2.21
C GLY A 166 10.95 1.10 2.51
N SER A 167 9.98 1.73 1.85
CA SER A 167 8.54 1.53 2.08
C SER A 167 7.76 0.97 0.90
N PHE A 168 8.42 0.60 -0.20
CA PHE A 168 7.75 -0.06 -1.33
C PHE A 168 7.52 -1.54 -1.03
N CYS A 169 6.83 -1.82 0.08
CA CYS A 169 6.50 -3.16 0.52
C CYS A 169 5.03 -3.28 0.91
N LEU A 170 4.48 -4.45 0.63
CA LEU A 170 3.18 -4.91 1.09
C LEU A 170 3.36 -5.69 2.38
N ILE A 171 2.34 -5.68 3.23
CA ILE A 171 2.36 -6.37 4.52
C ILE A 171 1.36 -7.50 4.49
N GLY A 172 1.82 -8.71 4.76
CA GLY A 172 0.95 -9.86 4.98
C GLY A 172 1.09 -10.38 6.40
N THR A 173 0.06 -11.02 6.92
CA THR A 173 0.07 -11.59 8.26
C THR A 173 -0.51 -13.00 8.28
N VAL A 174 0.01 -13.88 9.15
CA VAL A 174 -0.61 -15.16 9.48
C VAL A 174 -0.77 -15.22 10.98
N PHE A 175 -2.01 -15.20 11.46
CA PHE A 175 -2.33 -15.36 12.87
C PHE A 175 -2.23 -16.84 13.23
N THR A 176 -1.49 -17.19 14.30
CA THR A 176 -1.26 -18.59 14.67
C THR A 176 -1.22 -18.79 16.18
N ASP A 177 -1.55 -20.02 16.59
CA ASP A 177 -1.48 -20.49 17.98
C ASP A 177 -0.12 -21.13 18.35
N LEU A 178 0.80 -21.22 17.39
CA LEU A 178 2.15 -21.70 17.67
C LEU A 178 2.85 -20.82 18.72
N ALA A 179 3.60 -21.46 19.60
CA ALA A 179 4.42 -20.81 20.60
C ALA A 179 5.71 -20.23 19.96
N LEU A 180 5.53 -19.12 19.22
CA LEU A 180 6.65 -18.39 18.64
C LEU A 180 7.00 -17.20 19.53
N THR A 181 8.29 -16.94 19.71
CA THR A 181 8.76 -15.79 20.46
C THR A 181 8.64 -14.53 19.60
N PRO A 182 7.97 -13.45 20.07
CA PRO A 182 7.96 -12.17 19.38
C PRO A 182 9.36 -11.64 19.10
N SER A 183 9.56 -11.06 17.92
CA SER A 183 10.88 -10.59 17.45
C SER A 183 11.37 -9.33 18.17
N GLY A 184 10.46 -8.61 18.84
CA GLY A 184 10.73 -7.29 19.44
C GLY A 184 10.42 -6.15 18.47
N ALA A 185 9.93 -5.03 18.99
CA ALA A 185 9.51 -3.90 18.19
C ALA A 185 10.69 -3.05 17.67
N ASP A 186 10.57 -2.51 16.47
CA ASP A 186 11.42 -1.40 16.01
C ASP A 186 10.79 -0.08 16.48
N GLU A 187 11.30 0.45 17.59
CA GLU A 187 10.75 1.66 18.22
C GLU A 187 11.51 2.94 17.81
N TYR A 188 12.56 2.83 17.02
CA TYR A 188 13.36 3.99 16.62
C TYR A 188 12.68 4.78 15.50
N ASP A 189 12.45 6.07 15.76
CA ASP A 189 12.06 7.02 14.73
C ASP A 189 13.28 7.50 13.93
N ARG A 190 13.47 6.93 12.74
CA ARG A 190 14.57 7.32 11.85
C ARG A 190 14.18 8.43 10.85
N CYS A 191 12.97 9.00 10.96
CA CYS A 191 12.59 10.19 10.20
C CYS A 191 13.29 11.45 10.70
N GLY A 192 13.58 11.53 12.01
CA GLY A 192 14.26 12.68 12.64
C GLY A 192 13.57 14.02 12.27
N SER A 193 14.34 15.01 11.85
CA SER A 193 13.84 16.32 11.42
C SER A 193 13.30 16.38 10.00
N CYS A 194 13.37 15.29 9.20
CA CYS A 194 12.93 15.29 7.82
C CYS A 194 11.42 15.55 7.68
N THR A 195 11.04 16.44 6.77
CA THR A 195 9.65 16.85 6.47
C THR A 195 9.26 16.67 5.00
N ARG A 196 10.14 16.09 4.18
CA ARG A 196 9.97 16.00 2.71
C ARG A 196 8.60 15.46 2.26
N CYS A 197 8.07 14.44 2.92
CA CYS A 197 6.78 13.85 2.56
C CYS A 197 5.59 14.75 2.88
N LEU A 198 5.69 15.59 3.93
CA LEU A 198 4.68 16.58 4.28
C LEU A 198 4.68 17.73 3.25
N GLU A 199 5.86 18.24 2.95
CA GLU A 199 6.06 19.38 2.02
C GLU A 199 5.71 19.00 0.57
N ALA A 200 6.03 17.77 0.14
CA ALA A 200 5.76 17.31 -1.21
C ALA A 200 4.29 16.96 -1.46
N CYS A 201 3.46 16.80 -0.43
CA CYS A 201 2.06 16.44 -0.62
C CYS A 201 1.26 17.60 -1.22
N PRO A 202 0.84 17.53 -2.52
CA PRO A 202 0.27 18.71 -3.20
C PRO A 202 -1.09 19.11 -2.65
N THR A 203 -1.79 18.17 -2.00
CA THR A 203 -3.09 18.39 -1.37
C THR A 203 -2.99 18.71 0.13
N GLY A 204 -1.79 18.61 0.72
CA GLY A 204 -1.57 18.75 2.15
C GLY A 204 -2.34 17.69 2.97
N ALA A 205 -2.46 16.47 2.45
CA ALA A 205 -3.18 15.40 3.11
C ALA A 205 -2.47 14.88 4.38
N ILE A 206 -1.15 14.99 4.47
CA ILE A 206 -0.39 14.68 5.69
C ILE A 206 -0.43 15.95 6.57
N VAL A 207 -1.44 16.02 7.44
CA VAL A 207 -1.73 17.22 8.24
C VAL A 207 -0.75 17.41 9.40
N GLU A 208 -0.22 16.31 9.90
CA GLU A 208 0.83 16.25 10.92
C GLU A 208 1.68 15.00 10.70
N PRO A 209 2.88 14.91 11.28
CA PRO A 209 3.66 13.67 11.24
C PRO A 209 2.83 12.46 11.71
N ARG A 210 2.67 11.46 10.84
CA ARG A 210 1.85 10.24 11.07
C ARG A 210 0.34 10.45 11.12
N VAL A 211 -0.16 11.63 10.77
CA VAL A 211 -1.60 11.92 10.68
C VAL A 211 -1.97 12.28 9.26
N LEU A 212 -2.77 11.43 8.64
CA LEU A 212 -3.24 11.58 7.25
C LEU A 212 -4.74 11.88 7.25
N ASP A 213 -5.15 13.04 6.71
CA ASP A 213 -6.53 13.25 6.29
C ASP A 213 -6.76 12.56 4.94
N ALA A 214 -7.41 11.39 4.98
CA ALA A 214 -7.66 10.63 3.76
C ALA A 214 -8.54 11.40 2.77
N THR A 215 -9.45 12.26 3.23
CA THR A 215 -10.36 13.02 2.34
C THR A 215 -9.63 13.95 1.39
N ARG A 216 -8.36 14.28 1.70
CA ARG A 216 -7.47 15.08 0.87
C ARG A 216 -6.44 14.23 0.11
N CYS A 217 -6.25 12.96 0.48
CA CYS A 217 -5.24 12.10 -0.11
C CYS A 217 -5.63 11.68 -1.53
N ILE A 218 -4.73 11.87 -2.49
CA ILE A 218 -4.95 11.48 -3.90
C ILE A 218 -5.27 9.97 -3.99
N SER A 219 -4.59 9.11 -3.22
CA SER A 219 -4.89 7.68 -3.21
C SER A 219 -6.33 7.40 -2.78
N TYR A 220 -6.82 8.04 -1.72
CA TYR A 220 -8.22 7.89 -1.31
C TYR A 220 -9.19 8.40 -2.38
N LEU A 221 -8.93 9.57 -2.95
CA LEU A 221 -9.79 10.20 -3.96
C LEU A 221 -9.93 9.33 -5.22
N THR A 222 -8.86 8.64 -5.60
CA THR A 222 -8.80 7.85 -6.84
C THR A 222 -9.12 6.37 -6.66
N ILE A 223 -9.08 5.84 -5.42
CA ILE A 223 -9.28 4.41 -5.15
C ILE A 223 -10.61 4.17 -4.39
N GLU A 224 -10.79 4.86 -3.25
CA GLU A 224 -11.85 4.57 -2.28
C GLU A 224 -13.09 5.43 -2.47
N SER A 225 -12.90 6.72 -2.79
CA SER A 225 -14.03 7.65 -2.97
C SER A 225 -14.80 7.34 -4.24
N ARG A 226 -16.14 7.28 -4.11
CA ARG A 226 -17.07 7.20 -5.26
C ARG A 226 -17.68 8.57 -5.59
N LEU A 227 -17.37 9.58 -4.79
CA LEU A 227 -17.83 10.95 -4.99
C LEU A 227 -17.00 11.67 -6.07
N PRO A 228 -17.52 12.73 -6.68
CA PRO A 228 -16.70 13.61 -7.52
C PRO A 228 -15.45 14.09 -6.74
N ILE A 229 -14.36 14.27 -7.46
CA ILE A 229 -13.16 14.87 -6.88
C ILE A 229 -13.44 16.36 -6.61
N PRO A 230 -13.24 16.85 -5.37
CA PRO A 230 -13.54 18.25 -5.04
C PRO A 230 -12.77 19.22 -5.94
N ASP A 231 -13.41 20.30 -6.39
CA ASP A 231 -12.79 21.29 -7.29
C ASP A 231 -11.51 21.89 -6.71
N ALA A 232 -11.48 22.13 -5.40
CA ALA A 232 -10.29 22.64 -4.69
C ALA A 232 -9.08 21.67 -4.76
N LEU A 233 -9.30 20.40 -5.07
CA LEU A 233 -8.27 19.36 -5.17
C LEU A 233 -8.03 18.88 -6.60
N SER A 234 -8.96 19.12 -7.53
CA SER A 234 -8.88 18.60 -8.90
C SER A 234 -7.60 19.05 -9.62
N GLY A 235 -7.19 20.32 -9.44
CA GLY A 235 -5.95 20.85 -10.00
C GLY A 235 -4.67 20.43 -9.28
N LYS A 236 -4.76 19.63 -8.19
CA LYS A 236 -3.62 19.20 -7.36
C LYS A 236 -3.32 17.70 -7.49
N LEU A 237 -3.95 17.02 -8.44
CA LEU A 237 -3.69 15.58 -8.66
C LEU A 237 -2.33 15.30 -9.31
N GLU A 238 -1.70 16.30 -9.92
CA GLU A 238 -0.38 16.17 -10.57
C GLU A 238 -0.27 14.97 -11.52
N GLY A 239 -1.36 14.71 -12.24
CA GLY A 239 -1.45 13.61 -13.20
C GLY A 239 -1.75 12.23 -12.58
N TRP A 240 -1.94 12.10 -11.28
CA TRP A 240 -2.29 10.79 -10.69
C TRP A 240 -3.73 10.41 -10.99
N GLY A 241 -3.91 9.40 -11.83
CA GLY A 241 -5.20 8.80 -12.19
C GLY A 241 -5.59 7.63 -11.31
N PHE A 242 -4.61 6.97 -10.65
CA PHE A 242 -4.86 5.89 -9.68
C PHE A 242 -3.75 5.83 -8.64
N GLY A 243 -4.12 5.93 -7.36
CA GLY A 243 -3.15 5.94 -6.27
C GLY A 243 -2.24 7.17 -6.31
N CYS A 244 -1.18 7.16 -5.51
CA CYS A 244 -0.18 8.22 -5.49
C CYS A 244 1.07 7.73 -4.75
N ASP A 245 2.25 7.95 -5.33
CA ASP A 245 3.53 7.56 -4.71
C ASP A 245 4.36 8.76 -4.22
N ILE A 246 3.86 10.01 -4.33
CA ILE A 246 4.66 11.22 -4.06
C ILE A 246 5.37 11.14 -2.70
N CYS A 247 4.65 10.82 -1.62
CA CYS A 247 5.23 10.76 -0.29
C CYS A 247 6.23 9.61 -0.10
N ASN A 248 6.15 8.55 -0.92
CA ASN A 248 7.12 7.47 -0.98
C ASN A 248 8.34 7.88 -1.83
N ASP A 249 8.13 8.50 -2.98
CA ASP A 249 9.20 8.86 -3.92
C ASP A 249 10.17 9.89 -3.35
N VAL A 250 9.68 10.85 -2.57
CA VAL A 250 10.52 11.87 -1.92
C VAL A 250 11.21 11.37 -0.64
N CYS A 251 10.88 10.17 -0.18
CA CYS A 251 11.44 9.62 1.06
C CYS A 251 12.92 9.27 0.87
N PRO A 252 13.85 9.83 1.67
CA PRO A 252 15.28 9.53 1.54
C PRO A 252 15.61 8.05 1.71
N TRP A 253 14.81 7.33 2.50
CA TRP A 253 14.99 5.89 2.71
C TRP A 253 14.66 5.10 1.45
N ASN A 254 13.63 5.50 0.72
CA ASN A 254 13.30 4.88 -0.57
C ASN A 254 14.36 5.22 -1.63
N GLN A 255 14.76 6.50 -1.70
CA GLN A 255 15.78 6.94 -2.67
C GLN A 255 17.12 6.21 -2.50
N ARG A 256 17.47 5.86 -1.26
CA ARG A 256 18.76 5.22 -0.95
C ARG A 256 18.69 3.69 -0.98
N PHE A 257 17.60 3.09 -0.52
CA PHE A 257 17.57 1.66 -0.20
C PHE A 257 16.55 0.85 -1.00
N ALA A 258 15.56 1.49 -1.64
CA ALA A 258 14.59 0.74 -2.42
C ALA A 258 15.25 0.09 -3.63
N LYS A 259 14.93 -1.19 -3.84
CA LYS A 259 15.43 -1.99 -4.95
C LYS A 259 14.25 -2.56 -5.71
N PRO A 260 14.33 -2.72 -7.03
CA PRO A 260 13.28 -3.37 -7.80
C PRO A 260 13.01 -4.79 -7.29
N THR A 261 11.73 -5.17 -7.31
CA THR A 261 11.32 -6.54 -6.99
C THR A 261 11.79 -7.53 -8.06
N THR A 262 12.07 -8.74 -7.62
CA THR A 262 12.33 -9.89 -8.52
C THR A 262 11.06 -10.63 -8.91
N LEU A 263 9.94 -10.31 -8.26
CA LEU A 263 8.66 -10.98 -8.47
C LEU A 263 8.03 -10.51 -9.79
N GLY A 264 7.77 -11.44 -10.68
CA GLY A 264 7.21 -11.17 -12.00
C GLY A 264 5.81 -10.57 -11.96
N GLU A 265 5.02 -10.98 -10.96
CA GLU A 265 3.65 -10.56 -10.79
C GLU A 265 3.50 -9.05 -10.52
N TYR A 266 4.52 -8.40 -9.96
CA TYR A 266 4.52 -6.96 -9.67
C TYR A 266 5.22 -6.10 -10.73
N GLN A 267 5.69 -6.71 -11.82
CA GLN A 267 6.24 -5.92 -12.93
C GLN A 267 5.13 -5.16 -13.65
N ASP A 268 5.48 -4.00 -14.21
CA ASP A 268 4.54 -3.21 -15.02
C ASP A 268 4.13 -4.01 -16.27
N ARG A 269 2.84 -4.23 -16.42
CA ARG A 269 2.26 -4.96 -17.55
C ARG A 269 2.05 -4.08 -18.78
N GLY A 270 2.25 -2.77 -18.69
CA GLY A 270 1.91 -1.84 -19.76
C GLY A 270 0.42 -1.85 -20.10
N ALA A 271 -0.44 -2.25 -19.14
CA ALA A 271 -1.85 -2.42 -19.39
C ALA A 271 -2.60 -1.10 -19.59
N VAL A 272 -2.04 0.03 -19.16
CA VAL A 272 -2.65 1.36 -19.24
C VAL A 272 -1.85 2.22 -20.22
N ASP A 273 -2.52 2.83 -21.19
CA ASP A 273 -1.90 3.89 -22.00
C ASP A 273 -1.97 5.22 -21.23
N THR A 274 -0.87 5.56 -20.57
CA THR A 274 -0.72 6.76 -19.75
C THR A 274 -0.66 8.05 -20.58
N GLY A 275 -0.37 7.93 -21.87
CA GLY A 275 -0.33 9.05 -22.83
C GLY A 275 -1.71 9.39 -23.44
N ASP A 276 -2.70 8.52 -23.32
CA ASP A 276 -4.05 8.76 -23.84
C ASP A 276 -5.00 9.28 -22.74
N PRO A 277 -5.37 10.57 -22.73
CA PRO A 277 -6.29 11.14 -21.74
C PRO A 277 -7.72 10.57 -21.83
N ARG A 278 -8.07 9.86 -22.91
CA ARG A 278 -9.38 9.24 -23.14
C ARG A 278 -9.35 7.71 -23.06
N PHE A 279 -8.27 7.15 -22.54
CA PHE A 279 -8.06 5.70 -22.55
C PHE A 279 -9.27 4.91 -22.00
N PHE A 280 -9.79 5.29 -20.83
CA PHE A 280 -10.94 4.60 -20.23
C PHE A 280 -12.29 5.01 -20.81
N GLU A 281 -12.41 6.15 -21.50
CA GLU A 281 -13.69 6.58 -22.09
C GLU A 281 -14.20 5.59 -23.13
N ARG A 282 -13.30 4.97 -23.90
CA ARG A 282 -13.61 4.08 -25.01
C ARG A 282 -13.87 2.64 -24.59
N MET A 283 -13.66 2.27 -23.32
CA MET A 283 -13.84 0.90 -22.85
C MET A 283 -15.29 0.62 -22.51
N SER A 284 -15.76 -0.59 -22.81
CA SER A 284 -16.97 -1.18 -22.22
C SER A 284 -16.66 -1.79 -20.86
N GLU A 285 -17.69 -2.02 -20.03
CA GLU A 285 -17.54 -2.72 -18.74
C GLU A 285 -16.92 -4.12 -18.92
N ALA A 286 -17.33 -4.86 -19.97
CA ALA A 286 -16.79 -6.19 -20.27
C ALA A 286 -15.29 -6.13 -20.61
N HIS A 287 -14.87 -5.19 -21.46
CA HIS A 287 -13.45 -5.01 -21.81
C HIS A 287 -12.62 -4.54 -20.61
N PHE A 288 -13.19 -3.68 -19.75
CA PHE A 288 -12.53 -3.25 -18.52
C PHE A 288 -12.33 -4.44 -17.56
N ALA A 289 -13.36 -5.25 -17.33
CA ALA A 289 -13.28 -6.43 -16.47
C ALA A 289 -12.27 -7.47 -17.00
N GLU A 290 -12.25 -7.71 -18.31
CA GLU A 290 -11.29 -8.61 -18.96
C GLU A 290 -9.83 -8.14 -18.75
N ARG A 291 -9.60 -6.83 -18.93
CA ARG A 291 -8.24 -6.26 -18.93
C ARG A 291 -7.69 -5.95 -17.54
N PHE A 292 -8.55 -5.59 -16.59
CA PHE A 292 -8.15 -5.07 -15.27
C PHE A 292 -8.74 -5.85 -14.09
N GLY A 293 -9.59 -6.86 -14.31
CA GLY A 293 -10.25 -7.63 -13.25
C GLY A 293 -9.28 -8.46 -12.38
N ASP A 294 -8.02 -8.56 -12.76
CA ASP A 294 -6.94 -9.17 -11.98
C ASP A 294 -5.91 -8.15 -11.48
N THR A 295 -6.24 -6.86 -11.49
CA THR A 295 -5.39 -5.76 -11.06
C THR A 295 -6.07 -4.91 -9.98
N PRO A 296 -5.34 -4.11 -9.18
CA PRO A 296 -5.94 -3.18 -8.24
C PRO A 296 -6.83 -2.10 -8.89
N LEU A 297 -6.69 -1.85 -10.20
CA LEU A 297 -7.50 -0.88 -10.94
C LEU A 297 -8.99 -1.25 -11.00
N GLU A 298 -9.34 -2.52 -10.74
CA GLU A 298 -10.73 -2.96 -10.60
C GLU A 298 -11.47 -2.23 -9.46
N ARG A 299 -10.75 -1.85 -8.38
CA ARG A 299 -11.33 -1.29 -7.16
C ARG A 299 -12.27 -0.09 -7.36
N PRO A 300 -11.92 0.97 -8.11
CA PRO A 300 -12.83 2.07 -8.41
C PRO A 300 -13.90 1.74 -9.45
N GLY A 301 -13.76 0.66 -10.21
CA GLY A 301 -14.57 0.32 -11.37
C GLY A 301 -14.35 1.25 -12.55
N LEU A 302 -14.90 0.90 -13.74
CA LEU A 302 -14.71 1.70 -14.96
C LEU A 302 -15.19 3.14 -14.79
N ALA A 303 -16.34 3.36 -14.15
CA ALA A 303 -16.86 4.70 -13.90
C ALA A 303 -15.91 5.55 -13.04
N GLY A 304 -15.30 4.94 -12.00
CA GLY A 304 -14.28 5.57 -11.18
C GLY A 304 -13.02 5.89 -11.97
N MET A 305 -12.54 4.96 -12.79
CA MET A 305 -11.37 5.17 -13.64
C MET A 305 -11.58 6.28 -14.67
N ARG A 306 -12.76 6.35 -15.31
CA ARG A 306 -13.11 7.47 -16.22
C ARG A 306 -13.06 8.82 -15.52
N ARG A 307 -13.69 8.92 -14.33
CA ARG A 307 -13.66 10.14 -13.49
C ARG A 307 -12.23 10.54 -13.15
N ASN A 308 -11.45 9.59 -12.65
CA ASN A 308 -10.07 9.81 -12.22
C ASN A 308 -9.18 10.27 -13.38
N TRP A 309 -9.29 9.58 -14.52
CA TRP A 309 -8.47 9.82 -15.70
C TRP A 309 -8.71 11.22 -16.26
N ALA A 310 -9.98 11.62 -16.37
CA ALA A 310 -10.36 12.96 -16.78
C ALA A 310 -9.85 14.05 -15.80
N ALA A 311 -9.90 13.80 -14.49
CA ALA A 311 -9.40 14.73 -13.49
C ALA A 311 -7.86 14.83 -13.51
N ALA A 312 -7.17 13.69 -13.66
CA ALA A 312 -5.72 13.65 -13.78
C ALA A 312 -5.24 14.40 -15.04
N ALA A 313 -5.90 14.19 -16.19
CA ALA A 313 -5.59 14.91 -17.43
C ALA A 313 -5.72 16.43 -17.26
N ARG A 314 -6.84 16.90 -16.70
CA ARG A 314 -7.03 18.35 -16.41
C ARG A 314 -5.97 18.92 -15.47
N SER A 315 -5.50 18.14 -14.50
CA SER A 315 -4.45 18.60 -13.56
C SER A 315 -3.07 18.80 -14.22
N LEU A 316 -2.89 18.30 -15.43
CA LEU A 316 -1.67 18.44 -16.24
C LEU A 316 -1.74 19.62 -17.22
N GLU A 317 -2.90 20.25 -17.41
CA GLU A 317 -3.03 21.42 -18.25
C GLU A 317 -2.29 22.63 -17.65
N PRO A 318 -1.62 23.46 -18.45
CA PRO A 318 -1.02 24.69 -17.96
C PRO A 318 -2.07 25.60 -17.33
N ARG A 319 -1.77 26.15 -16.16
CA ARG A 319 -2.60 27.18 -15.51
C ARG A 319 -2.36 28.53 -16.11
#